data_08c63527a08183f7bf253e567aa683d8
#
_entry.id   08c63527a08183f7bf253e567aa683d8
#
_cell.length_a   1.000
_cell.length_b   1.000
_cell.length_c   1.000
_cell.angle_alpha   90.00
_cell.angle_beta   90.00
_cell.angle_gamma   90.00
#
_symmetry.space_group_name_H-M   'P 1'
#
loop_
_entity.id
_entity.type
_entity.pdbx_description
1 polymer ?
#
loop_
_entity_poly.entity_id
_entity_poly.type
_entity_poly.pdbx_seq_one_letter_code
_entity_poly.pdbx_strand_id
1 'polypeptide(L)'
;MNIAVLGYGTVGSGVVEVLTTNRETITKRAGEAIDVKYVLDLRDFPGDPIQEKIVHDYQVILDDPEIKIVVEVMGGVEPAYTFVKKALQAGKSVSTSNKELVAKHGAELLALADEKNVNFLFEASVGGGIPIIRPLNQSLTADEIDEITGILNGTTNYMLTKMDTSGADYDAVLKEAQDKGYAERHPEADVEGYDACRKIAILTSLAYGMQVDYEDIHTEGITHITETDFKYAKAMNMGIKLLGTSRREEDGLFALVAPRSEERRVGKECRSRWSPYH
;
A
#
# COMPACT_ATOMS: atom_id res chain seq x y z
N MET A 1 -17.10 7.70 -19.03
CA MET A 1 -16.58 8.43 -17.84
C MET A 1 -15.13 8.79 -18.06
N ASN A 2 -14.75 10.06 -17.83
CA ASN A 2 -13.36 10.51 -17.98
C ASN A 2 -12.65 10.56 -16.62
N ILE A 3 -11.38 10.14 -16.62
CA ILE A 3 -10.51 10.18 -15.44
C ILE A 3 -9.22 10.95 -15.76
N ALA A 4 -8.54 11.39 -14.70
CA ALA A 4 -7.18 11.92 -14.77
C ALA A 4 -6.24 11.08 -13.91
N VAL A 5 -4.98 10.94 -14.34
CA VAL A 5 -3.92 10.25 -13.60
C VAL A 5 -2.86 11.27 -13.19
N LEU A 6 -2.50 11.32 -11.91
CA LEU A 6 -1.47 12.21 -11.38
C LEU A 6 -0.18 11.40 -11.15
N GLY A 7 0.80 11.64 -12.01
CA GLY A 7 2.07 10.91 -12.09
C GLY A 7 2.07 9.83 -13.18
N TYR A 8 3.10 9.85 -14.04
CA TYR A 8 3.30 8.86 -15.11
C TYR A 8 4.63 8.11 -14.90
N GLY A 9 4.81 7.61 -13.70
CA GLY A 9 5.85 6.63 -13.35
C GLY A 9 5.37 5.20 -13.60
N THR A 10 6.02 4.22 -12.99
CA THR A 10 5.70 2.80 -13.11
C THR A 10 4.23 2.49 -12.82
N VAL A 11 3.67 3.06 -11.75
CA VAL A 11 2.27 2.81 -11.39
C VAL A 11 1.32 3.53 -12.34
N GLY A 12 1.58 4.81 -12.65
CA GLY A 12 0.70 5.60 -13.54
C GLY A 12 0.65 5.07 -14.96
N SER A 13 1.80 4.67 -15.54
CA SER A 13 1.81 4.01 -16.86
C SER A 13 1.05 2.69 -16.83
N GLY A 14 1.20 1.90 -15.76
CA GLY A 14 0.44 0.67 -15.56
C GLY A 14 -1.08 0.90 -15.48
N VAL A 15 -1.54 1.97 -14.82
CA VAL A 15 -2.96 2.35 -14.79
C VAL A 15 -3.47 2.64 -16.21
N VAL A 16 -2.73 3.42 -16.99
CA VAL A 16 -3.09 3.74 -18.38
C VAL A 16 -3.11 2.48 -19.25
N GLU A 17 -2.10 1.61 -19.11
CA GLU A 17 -2.02 0.34 -19.83
C GLU A 17 -3.22 -0.57 -19.52
N VAL A 18 -3.55 -0.76 -18.26
CA VAL A 18 -4.68 -1.60 -17.84
C VAL A 18 -6.00 -1.07 -18.40
N LEU A 19 -6.24 0.25 -18.32
CA LEU A 19 -7.47 0.86 -18.84
C LEU A 19 -7.57 0.77 -20.37
N THR A 20 -6.43 0.77 -21.06
CA THR A 20 -6.39 0.63 -22.51
C THR A 20 -6.56 -0.82 -22.95
N THR A 21 -5.76 -1.73 -22.38
CA THR A 21 -5.72 -3.15 -22.77
C THR A 21 -6.98 -3.90 -22.36
N ASN A 22 -7.52 -3.60 -21.18
CA ASN A 22 -8.70 -4.29 -20.64
C ASN A 22 -10.00 -3.47 -20.81
N ARG A 23 -10.03 -2.51 -21.72
CA ARG A 23 -11.13 -1.55 -21.91
C ARG A 23 -12.50 -2.22 -22.00
N GLU A 24 -12.66 -3.25 -22.83
CA GLU A 24 -13.94 -3.94 -23.01
C GLU A 24 -14.43 -4.62 -21.73
N THR A 25 -13.53 -5.33 -21.03
CA THR A 25 -13.85 -6.00 -19.77
C THR A 25 -14.22 -5.00 -18.68
N ILE A 26 -13.47 -3.90 -18.58
CA ILE A 26 -13.73 -2.82 -17.63
C ILE A 26 -15.08 -2.16 -17.94
N THR A 27 -15.32 -1.81 -19.19
CA THR A 27 -16.60 -1.20 -19.63
C THR A 27 -17.78 -2.10 -19.27
N LYS A 28 -17.67 -3.41 -19.51
CA LYS A 28 -18.74 -4.36 -19.18
C LYS A 28 -19.03 -4.43 -17.68
N ARG A 29 -18.00 -4.33 -16.84
CA ARG A 29 -18.13 -4.39 -15.37
C ARG A 29 -18.57 -3.06 -14.75
N ALA A 30 -18.07 -1.96 -15.27
CA ALA A 30 -18.40 -0.61 -14.80
C ALA A 30 -19.74 -0.09 -15.33
N GLY A 31 -20.27 -0.71 -16.39
CA GLY A 31 -21.50 -0.26 -17.08
C GLY A 31 -21.26 0.86 -18.09
N GLU A 32 -20.09 1.47 -18.12
CA GLU A 32 -19.69 2.51 -19.07
C GLU A 32 -18.19 2.48 -19.36
N ALA A 33 -17.77 3.07 -20.47
CA ALA A 33 -16.35 3.20 -20.80
C ALA A 33 -15.64 4.17 -19.84
N ILE A 34 -14.44 3.78 -19.39
CA ILE A 34 -13.56 4.61 -18.58
C ILE A 34 -12.35 5.00 -19.43
N ASP A 35 -12.17 6.30 -19.65
CA ASP A 35 -11.12 6.84 -20.51
C ASP A 35 -10.21 7.78 -19.74
N VAL A 36 -8.89 7.61 -19.91
CA VAL A 36 -7.90 8.57 -19.42
C VAL A 36 -7.93 9.80 -20.33
N LYS A 37 -8.38 10.94 -19.78
CA LYS A 37 -8.42 12.21 -20.52
C LYS A 37 -7.15 13.01 -20.33
N TYR A 38 -6.64 13.06 -19.08
CA TYR A 38 -5.42 13.79 -18.73
C TYR A 38 -4.47 12.93 -17.91
N VAL A 39 -3.18 13.21 -18.08
CA VAL A 39 -2.11 12.72 -17.22
C VAL A 39 -1.28 13.93 -16.77
N LEU A 40 -1.22 14.16 -15.45
CA LEU A 40 -0.38 15.20 -14.87
C LEU A 40 1.02 14.65 -14.63
N ASP A 41 2.01 15.19 -15.27
CA ASP A 41 3.44 14.92 -14.98
C ASP A 41 4.27 16.18 -15.30
N LEU A 42 5.40 16.33 -14.63
CA LEU A 42 6.33 17.42 -14.89
C LEU A 42 7.19 17.17 -16.15
N ARG A 43 7.25 15.93 -16.59
CA ARG A 43 8.03 15.48 -17.75
C ARG A 43 7.17 15.39 -18.99
N ASP A 44 7.82 15.53 -20.16
CA ASP A 44 7.28 15.15 -21.44
C ASP A 44 7.70 13.73 -21.81
N PHE A 45 6.90 13.07 -22.65
CA PHE A 45 7.12 11.70 -23.11
C PHE A 45 7.10 11.62 -24.63
N PRO A 46 8.05 12.28 -25.34
CA PRO A 46 8.06 12.34 -26.79
C PRO A 46 8.16 10.94 -27.41
N GLY A 47 7.23 10.63 -28.32
CA GLY A 47 7.14 9.32 -28.96
C GLY A 47 6.22 8.33 -28.25
N ASP A 48 5.77 8.60 -27.04
CA ASP A 48 4.72 7.85 -26.36
C ASP A 48 3.35 8.44 -26.72
N PRO A 49 2.34 7.64 -27.09
CA PRO A 49 0.99 8.10 -27.35
C PRO A 49 0.36 8.91 -26.19
N ILE A 50 0.84 8.74 -24.97
CA ILE A 50 0.37 9.48 -23.82
C ILE A 50 0.67 10.97 -23.88
N GLN A 51 1.67 11.39 -24.71
CA GLN A 51 2.09 12.79 -24.81
C GLN A 51 0.93 13.73 -25.14
N GLU A 52 -0.05 13.28 -25.92
CA GLU A 52 -1.22 14.08 -26.27
C GLU A 52 -2.16 14.35 -25.07
N LYS A 53 -2.00 13.59 -23.97
CA LYS A 53 -2.80 13.71 -22.75
C LYS A 53 -2.05 14.32 -21.59
N ILE A 54 -0.75 14.61 -21.77
CA ILE A 54 0.08 15.23 -20.73
C ILE A 54 -0.37 16.66 -20.49
N VAL A 55 -0.55 16.99 -19.25
CA VAL A 55 -0.76 18.34 -18.74
C VAL A 55 0.24 18.61 -17.62
N HIS A 56 0.72 19.85 -17.52
CA HIS A 56 1.68 20.27 -16.50
C HIS A 56 1.05 21.14 -15.40
N ASP A 57 -0.21 21.54 -15.62
CA ASP A 57 -0.97 22.33 -14.65
C ASP A 57 -2.15 21.50 -14.12
N TYR A 58 -2.18 21.29 -12.82
CA TYR A 58 -3.27 20.59 -12.15
C TYR A 58 -4.63 21.30 -12.30
N GLN A 59 -4.63 22.62 -12.47
CA GLN A 59 -5.86 23.40 -12.61
C GLN A 59 -6.69 22.96 -13.82
N VAL A 60 -6.05 22.53 -14.90
CA VAL A 60 -6.72 21.97 -16.10
C VAL A 60 -7.59 20.78 -15.73
N ILE A 61 -7.13 19.91 -14.84
CA ILE A 61 -7.88 18.73 -14.37
C ILE A 61 -8.99 19.14 -13.41
N LEU A 62 -8.70 20.11 -12.55
CA LEU A 62 -9.63 20.53 -11.51
C LEU A 62 -10.84 21.24 -12.10
N ASP A 63 -10.63 22.11 -13.10
CA ASP A 63 -11.67 22.92 -13.74
C ASP A 63 -12.52 22.13 -14.76
N ASP A 64 -12.05 20.96 -15.20
CA ASP A 64 -12.79 20.14 -16.17
C ASP A 64 -13.94 19.35 -15.50
N PRO A 65 -15.21 19.69 -15.77
CA PRO A 65 -16.36 19.01 -15.15
C PRO A 65 -16.59 17.58 -15.67
N GLU A 66 -15.94 17.19 -16.77
CA GLU A 66 -16.03 15.83 -17.30
C GLU A 66 -15.14 14.86 -16.53
N ILE A 67 -14.10 15.35 -15.82
CA ILE A 67 -13.28 14.52 -14.97
C ILE A 67 -14.06 14.15 -13.71
N LYS A 68 -14.36 12.87 -13.54
CA LYS A 68 -15.11 12.34 -12.39
C LYS A 68 -14.24 11.67 -11.36
N ILE A 69 -13.11 11.09 -11.78
CA ILE A 69 -12.18 10.39 -10.91
C ILE A 69 -10.76 10.90 -11.17
N VAL A 70 -10.03 11.11 -10.09
CA VAL A 70 -8.60 11.39 -10.09
C VAL A 70 -7.87 10.19 -9.50
N VAL A 71 -6.89 9.65 -10.22
CA VAL A 71 -6.03 8.56 -9.77
C VAL A 71 -4.67 9.17 -9.39
N GLU A 72 -4.35 9.21 -8.10
CA GLU A 72 -3.11 9.77 -7.57
C GLU A 72 -2.09 8.66 -7.32
N VAL A 73 -0.93 8.73 -8.00
CA VAL A 73 0.15 7.75 -7.94
C VAL A 73 1.54 8.40 -7.99
N MET A 74 1.64 9.63 -7.43
CA MET A 74 2.90 10.40 -7.45
C MET A 74 3.88 9.97 -6.37
N GLY A 75 3.36 9.60 -5.18
CA GLY A 75 4.17 9.34 -3.99
C GLY A 75 4.53 10.62 -3.22
N GLY A 76 4.96 10.43 -1.94
CA GLY A 76 5.19 11.52 -1.00
C GLY A 76 3.89 12.17 -0.50
N VAL A 77 3.99 13.05 0.52
CA VAL A 77 2.81 13.70 1.08
C VAL A 77 2.40 14.93 0.26
N GLU A 78 3.36 15.77 -0.07
CA GLU A 78 3.12 16.93 -0.94
C GLU A 78 3.81 16.76 -2.30
N PRO A 79 3.19 17.17 -3.40
CA PRO A 79 1.91 17.91 -3.53
C PRO A 79 0.65 17.02 -3.55
N ALA A 80 0.77 15.70 -3.33
CA ALA A 80 -0.34 14.76 -3.43
C ALA A 80 -1.50 15.14 -2.52
N TYR A 81 -1.25 15.51 -1.26
CA TYR A 81 -2.28 15.94 -0.32
C TYR A 81 -3.07 17.15 -0.83
N THR A 82 -2.35 18.18 -1.27
CA THR A 82 -2.97 19.40 -1.82
C THR A 82 -3.86 19.07 -3.02
N PHE A 83 -3.42 18.22 -3.93
CA PHE A 83 -4.18 17.87 -5.14
C PHE A 83 -5.38 16.99 -4.81
N VAL A 84 -5.21 15.97 -3.99
CA VAL A 84 -6.30 15.08 -3.57
C VAL A 84 -7.38 15.87 -2.84
N LYS A 85 -7.00 16.71 -1.88
CA LYS A 85 -7.94 17.57 -1.13
C LYS A 85 -8.75 18.47 -2.06
N LYS A 86 -8.09 19.16 -3.00
CA LYS A 86 -8.78 19.99 -4.00
C LYS A 86 -9.71 19.18 -4.91
N ALA A 87 -9.31 17.97 -5.34
CA ALA A 87 -10.16 17.10 -6.14
C ALA A 87 -11.45 16.73 -5.39
N LEU A 88 -11.33 16.27 -4.13
CA LEU A 88 -12.48 15.96 -3.28
C LEU A 88 -13.38 17.17 -3.06
N GLN A 89 -12.81 18.35 -2.78
CA GLN A 89 -13.54 19.62 -2.62
C GLN A 89 -14.31 19.99 -3.89
N ALA A 90 -13.76 19.69 -5.07
CA ALA A 90 -14.40 19.91 -6.38
C ALA A 90 -15.43 18.82 -6.75
N GLY A 91 -15.75 17.90 -5.85
CA GLY A 91 -16.72 16.84 -6.08
C GLY A 91 -16.22 15.72 -7.01
N LYS A 92 -14.90 15.53 -7.09
CA LYS A 92 -14.28 14.43 -7.86
C LYS A 92 -13.90 13.30 -6.90
N SER A 93 -14.22 12.05 -7.26
CA SER A 93 -13.72 10.89 -6.52
C SER A 93 -12.23 10.71 -6.72
N VAL A 94 -11.55 10.14 -5.72
CA VAL A 94 -10.10 9.92 -5.78
C VAL A 94 -9.79 8.46 -5.48
N SER A 95 -8.82 7.91 -6.23
CA SER A 95 -8.17 6.64 -5.92
C SER A 95 -6.67 6.87 -5.80
N THR A 96 -6.05 6.41 -4.71
CA THR A 96 -4.61 6.58 -4.47
C THR A 96 -3.93 5.27 -4.06
N SER A 97 -2.65 5.14 -4.41
CA SER A 97 -1.75 4.10 -3.89
C SER A 97 -0.77 4.64 -2.84
N ASN A 98 -0.89 5.91 -2.49
CA ASN A 98 0.07 6.65 -1.68
C ASN A 98 -0.13 6.41 -0.18
N LYS A 99 0.63 5.43 0.35
CA LYS A 99 0.55 5.07 1.77
C LYS A 99 0.93 6.21 2.73
N GLU A 100 1.87 7.07 2.35
CA GLU A 100 2.30 8.19 3.19
C GLU A 100 1.20 9.23 3.34
N LEU A 101 0.54 9.57 2.24
CA LEU A 101 -0.63 10.43 2.22
C LEU A 101 -1.75 9.86 3.11
N VAL A 102 -2.08 8.58 2.92
CA VAL A 102 -3.19 7.94 3.65
C VAL A 102 -2.87 7.80 5.14
N ALA A 103 -1.65 7.40 5.50
CA ALA A 103 -1.24 7.27 6.89
C ALA A 103 -1.31 8.61 7.64
N LYS A 104 -0.99 9.71 6.96
CA LYS A 104 -0.93 11.04 7.58
C LYS A 104 -2.26 11.80 7.56
N HIS A 105 -3.00 11.71 6.46
CA HIS A 105 -4.19 12.53 6.20
C HIS A 105 -5.45 11.72 5.87
N GLY A 106 -5.41 10.39 6.02
CA GLY A 106 -6.49 9.50 5.59
C GLY A 106 -7.82 9.84 6.23
N ALA A 107 -7.87 10.07 7.54
CA ALA A 107 -9.11 10.39 8.25
C ALA A 107 -9.72 11.72 7.77
N GLU A 108 -8.90 12.78 7.60
CA GLU A 108 -9.36 14.07 7.08
C GLU A 108 -9.94 13.93 5.67
N LEU A 109 -9.23 13.21 4.79
CA LEU A 109 -9.64 13.04 3.40
C LEU A 109 -10.89 12.16 3.27
N LEU A 110 -11.05 11.15 4.13
CA LEU A 110 -12.29 10.35 4.23
C LEU A 110 -13.47 11.22 4.66
N ALA A 111 -13.31 12.00 5.74
CA ALA A 111 -14.36 12.89 6.21
C ALA A 111 -14.77 13.92 5.14
N LEU A 112 -13.80 14.46 4.41
CA LEU A 112 -14.05 15.38 3.30
C LEU A 112 -14.79 14.69 2.13
N ALA A 113 -14.41 13.47 1.80
CA ALA A 113 -15.08 12.69 0.76
C ALA A 113 -16.54 12.41 1.12
N ASP A 114 -16.82 12.06 2.37
CA ASP A 114 -18.17 11.86 2.89
C ASP A 114 -18.98 13.16 2.84
N GLU A 115 -18.41 14.29 3.29
CA GLU A 115 -19.06 15.61 3.20
C GLU A 115 -19.46 15.97 1.76
N LYS A 116 -18.59 15.65 0.80
CA LYS A 116 -18.80 15.95 -0.62
C LYS A 116 -19.59 14.86 -1.37
N ASN A 117 -19.95 13.77 -0.70
CA ASN A 117 -20.61 12.60 -1.28
C ASN A 117 -19.85 12.03 -2.50
N VAL A 118 -18.55 11.90 -2.36
CA VAL A 118 -17.63 11.28 -3.34
C VAL A 118 -16.81 10.19 -2.67
N ASN A 119 -16.08 9.39 -3.46
CA ASN A 119 -15.28 8.30 -2.93
C ASN A 119 -13.81 8.70 -2.78
N PHE A 120 -13.21 8.30 -1.66
CA PHE A 120 -11.77 8.28 -1.47
C PHE A 120 -11.33 6.83 -1.25
N LEU A 121 -10.67 6.23 -2.25
CA LEU A 121 -10.30 4.82 -2.29
C LEU A 121 -8.77 4.68 -2.29
N PHE A 122 -8.24 3.76 -1.47
CA PHE A 122 -6.80 3.60 -1.28
C PHE A 122 -6.37 2.14 -1.05
N GLU A 123 -7.06 1.17 -1.71
CA GLU A 123 -6.75 -0.26 -1.58
C GLU A 123 -5.27 -0.58 -1.79
N ALA A 124 -4.65 0.03 -2.81
CA ALA A 124 -3.26 -0.23 -3.16
C ALA A 124 -2.23 0.39 -2.20
N SER A 125 -2.65 1.18 -1.21
CA SER A 125 -1.75 1.80 -0.22
C SER A 125 -1.17 0.81 0.80
N VAL A 126 -1.80 -0.35 0.99
CA VAL A 126 -1.38 -1.38 1.95
C VAL A 126 -0.88 -2.64 1.26
N GLY A 127 -1.77 -3.40 0.63
CA GLY A 127 -1.46 -4.71 0.06
C GLY A 127 -1.06 -4.70 -1.42
N GLY A 128 -1.00 -3.52 -2.06
CA GLY A 128 -0.82 -3.41 -3.50
C GLY A 128 -1.96 -4.12 -4.24
N GLY A 129 -1.67 -5.24 -4.89
CA GLY A 129 -2.68 -6.08 -5.56
C GLY A 129 -3.44 -7.03 -4.64
N ILE A 130 -3.06 -7.16 -3.37
CA ILE A 130 -3.72 -8.02 -2.39
C ILE A 130 -4.80 -7.20 -1.67
N PRO A 131 -6.10 -7.53 -1.81
CA PRO A 131 -7.17 -6.77 -1.19
C PRO A 131 -7.20 -7.00 0.33
N ILE A 132 -7.19 -5.92 1.10
CA ILE A 132 -7.33 -5.95 2.57
C ILE A 132 -8.26 -4.84 3.08
N ILE A 133 -8.20 -3.64 2.50
CA ILE A 133 -9.01 -2.50 2.94
C ILE A 133 -10.49 -2.74 2.62
N ARG A 134 -10.80 -3.19 1.41
CA ARG A 134 -12.17 -3.52 1.03
C ARG A 134 -12.76 -4.66 1.87
N PRO A 135 -12.06 -5.78 2.12
CA PRO A 135 -12.54 -6.79 3.07
C PRO A 135 -12.83 -6.23 4.47
N LEU A 136 -11.95 -5.41 5.04
CA LEU A 136 -12.18 -4.77 6.33
C LEU A 136 -13.46 -3.92 6.33
N ASN A 137 -13.65 -3.08 5.30
CA ASN A 137 -14.76 -2.13 5.25
C ASN A 137 -16.09 -2.72 4.78
N GLN A 138 -16.08 -3.80 3.99
CA GLN A 138 -17.30 -4.33 3.36
C GLN A 138 -17.66 -5.74 3.84
N SER A 139 -16.67 -6.61 4.03
CA SER A 139 -16.93 -8.01 4.39
C SER A 139 -17.02 -8.22 5.90
N LEU A 140 -16.24 -7.46 6.68
CA LEU A 140 -16.14 -7.54 8.13
C LEU A 140 -16.90 -6.41 8.85
N THR A 141 -17.82 -5.74 8.17
CA THR A 141 -18.54 -4.57 8.71
C THR A 141 -19.35 -4.88 9.99
N ALA A 142 -19.78 -6.13 10.16
CA ALA A 142 -20.54 -6.56 11.33
C ALA A 142 -19.68 -7.17 12.44
N ASP A 143 -18.38 -7.33 12.19
CA ASP A 143 -17.45 -7.97 13.13
C ASP A 143 -16.72 -6.90 13.96
N GLU A 144 -16.38 -7.27 15.18
CA GLU A 144 -15.43 -6.53 16.00
C GLU A 144 -14.03 -7.09 15.76
N ILE A 145 -13.09 -6.23 15.42
CA ILE A 145 -11.71 -6.60 15.18
C ILE A 145 -10.93 -6.48 16.49
N ASP A 146 -10.46 -7.60 17.00
CA ASP A 146 -9.66 -7.64 18.23
C ASP A 146 -8.18 -7.37 17.92
N GLU A 147 -7.66 -8.02 16.88
CA GLU A 147 -6.23 -7.93 16.52
C GLU A 147 -6.05 -7.99 15.00
N ILE A 148 -5.05 -7.25 14.53
CA ILE A 148 -4.49 -7.36 13.19
C ILE A 148 -3.02 -7.71 13.34
N THR A 149 -2.59 -8.82 12.74
CA THR A 149 -1.17 -9.20 12.69
C THR A 149 -0.84 -9.71 11.30
N GLY A 150 0.27 -9.20 10.73
CA GLY A 150 0.66 -9.63 9.39
C GLY A 150 2.06 -9.22 8.95
N ILE A 151 2.51 -9.89 7.90
CA ILE A 151 3.72 -9.54 7.16
C ILE A 151 3.31 -8.48 6.13
N LEU A 152 3.70 -7.24 6.36
CA LEU A 152 3.26 -6.10 5.54
C LEU A 152 4.30 -5.62 4.52
N ASN A 153 5.50 -6.21 4.52
CA ASN A 153 6.58 -5.84 3.61
C ASN A 153 7.21 -7.08 2.95
N GLY A 154 7.21 -7.10 1.63
CA GLY A 154 7.73 -8.21 0.82
C GLY A 154 9.26 -8.33 0.84
N THR A 155 9.97 -7.20 0.79
CA THR A 155 11.44 -7.12 0.77
C THR A 155 12.03 -7.74 2.03
N THR A 156 11.56 -7.31 3.20
CA THR A 156 12.04 -7.85 4.49
C THR A 156 11.65 -9.31 4.68
N ASN A 157 10.47 -9.73 4.22
CA ASN A 157 10.09 -11.15 4.25
C ASN A 157 10.99 -12.01 3.36
N TYR A 158 11.36 -11.53 2.17
CA TYR A 158 12.35 -12.19 1.31
C TYR A 158 13.70 -12.31 2.02
N MET A 159 14.20 -11.20 2.56
CA MET A 159 15.51 -11.15 3.23
C MET A 159 15.58 -12.11 4.44
N LEU A 160 14.62 -12.03 5.36
CA LEU A 160 14.57 -12.91 6.53
C LEU A 160 14.44 -14.40 6.13
N THR A 161 13.64 -14.69 5.10
CA THR A 161 13.50 -16.06 4.59
C THR A 161 14.83 -16.58 4.01
N LYS A 162 15.57 -15.73 3.30
CA LYS A 162 16.87 -16.08 2.72
C LYS A 162 17.91 -16.32 3.81
N MET A 163 18.02 -15.41 4.79
CA MET A 163 18.90 -15.57 5.95
C MET A 163 18.62 -16.87 6.71
N ASP A 164 17.35 -17.18 6.95
CA ASP A 164 16.93 -18.43 7.62
C ASP A 164 17.29 -19.68 6.82
N THR A 165 17.10 -19.67 5.50
CA THR A 165 17.27 -20.89 4.68
C THR A 165 18.70 -21.12 4.22
N SER A 166 19.45 -20.08 3.90
CA SER A 166 20.82 -20.18 3.39
C SER A 166 21.89 -19.96 4.45
N GLY A 167 21.55 -19.39 5.62
CA GLY A 167 22.51 -18.98 6.63
C GLY A 167 23.39 -17.80 6.22
N ALA A 168 23.00 -17.08 5.15
CA ALA A 168 23.72 -15.89 4.70
C ALA A 168 23.49 -14.72 5.68
N ASP A 169 24.48 -13.85 5.78
CA ASP A 169 24.38 -12.63 6.58
C ASP A 169 23.47 -11.58 5.94
N TYR A 170 23.13 -10.57 6.71
CA TYR A 170 22.24 -9.49 6.30
C TYR A 170 22.75 -8.74 5.06
N ASP A 171 24.05 -8.37 5.03
CA ASP A 171 24.61 -7.55 3.96
C ASP A 171 24.63 -8.29 2.62
N ALA A 172 24.99 -9.57 2.64
CA ALA A 172 24.96 -10.42 1.45
C ALA A 172 23.55 -10.58 0.88
N VAL A 173 22.56 -10.77 1.76
CA VAL A 173 21.15 -10.91 1.35
C VAL A 173 20.56 -9.59 0.87
N LEU A 174 20.91 -8.45 1.50
CA LEU A 174 20.50 -7.13 1.04
C LEU A 174 21.01 -6.86 -0.37
N LYS A 175 22.28 -7.15 -0.62
CA LYS A 175 22.86 -6.99 -1.95
C LYS A 175 22.15 -7.88 -2.98
N GLU A 176 21.88 -9.14 -2.65
CA GLU A 176 21.11 -10.02 -3.54
C GLU A 176 19.70 -9.46 -3.83
N ALA A 177 19.03 -8.91 -2.81
CA ALA A 177 17.72 -8.29 -2.98
C ALA A 177 17.77 -7.06 -3.89
N GLN A 178 18.81 -6.24 -3.78
CA GLN A 178 19.05 -5.09 -4.65
C GLN A 178 19.34 -5.52 -6.09
N ASP A 179 20.21 -6.50 -6.29
CA ASP A 179 20.56 -7.03 -7.62
C ASP A 179 19.34 -7.62 -8.35
N LYS A 180 18.36 -8.14 -7.59
CA LYS A 180 17.08 -8.64 -8.11
C LYS A 180 16.00 -7.58 -8.27
N GLY A 181 16.24 -6.35 -7.84
CA GLY A 181 15.26 -5.27 -7.87
C GLY A 181 14.16 -5.37 -6.81
N TYR A 182 14.35 -6.18 -5.77
CA TYR A 182 13.43 -6.29 -4.63
C TYR A 182 13.66 -5.23 -3.56
N ALA A 183 14.88 -4.74 -3.45
CA ALA A 183 15.25 -3.62 -2.59
C ALA A 183 15.81 -2.48 -3.44
N GLU A 184 15.48 -1.24 -3.08
CA GLU A 184 16.06 -0.06 -3.67
C GLU A 184 17.49 0.20 -3.17
N ARG A 185 18.18 1.15 -3.80
CA ARG A 185 19.52 1.57 -3.36
C ARG A 185 19.51 2.14 -1.93
N HIS A 186 18.42 2.79 -1.55
CA HIS A 186 18.15 3.32 -0.22
C HIS A 186 16.99 2.55 0.40
N PRO A 187 17.28 1.38 1.02
CA PRO A 187 16.26 0.43 1.43
C PRO A 187 15.69 0.71 2.85
N GLU A 188 16.06 1.83 3.48
CA GLU A 188 15.77 2.14 4.88
C GLU A 188 14.26 2.07 5.18
N ALA A 189 13.43 2.50 4.23
CA ALA A 189 11.98 2.42 4.39
C ALA A 189 11.47 0.98 4.62
N ASP A 190 12.13 0.01 3.96
CA ASP A 190 11.80 -1.40 4.12
C ASP A 190 12.50 -2.00 5.34
N VAL A 191 13.83 -1.92 5.38
CA VAL A 191 14.65 -2.67 6.35
C VAL A 191 14.54 -2.14 7.78
N GLU A 192 14.24 -0.85 7.97
CA GLU A 192 13.96 -0.26 9.29
C GLU A 192 12.48 -0.37 9.68
N GLY A 193 11.62 -0.96 8.82
CA GLY A 193 10.22 -1.24 9.13
C GLY A 193 9.24 -0.08 8.90
N TYR A 194 9.68 1.07 8.38
CA TYR A 194 8.83 2.25 8.22
C TYR A 194 7.68 2.03 7.22
N ASP A 195 7.90 1.24 6.16
CA ASP A 195 6.84 0.83 5.23
C ASP A 195 5.76 0.02 5.94
N ALA A 196 6.15 -0.97 6.73
CA ALA A 196 5.23 -1.79 7.52
C ALA A 196 4.50 -0.96 8.59
N CYS A 197 5.20 0.01 9.19
CA CYS A 197 4.64 0.93 10.18
C CYS A 197 3.50 1.78 9.60
N ARG A 198 3.70 2.42 8.46
CA ARG A 198 2.64 3.18 7.79
C ARG A 198 1.44 2.30 7.43
N LYS A 199 1.68 1.08 6.98
CA LYS A 199 0.62 0.14 6.61
C LYS A 199 -0.19 -0.33 7.81
N ILE A 200 0.46 -0.69 8.92
CA ILE A 200 -0.28 -1.07 10.14
C ILE A 200 -1.05 0.11 10.72
N ALA A 201 -0.52 1.34 10.65
CA ALA A 201 -1.23 2.54 11.08
C ALA A 201 -2.53 2.75 10.28
N ILE A 202 -2.49 2.59 8.95
CA ILE A 202 -3.67 2.67 8.09
C ILE A 202 -4.70 1.60 8.49
N LEU A 203 -4.27 0.34 8.62
CA LEU A 203 -5.16 -0.77 8.98
C LEU A 203 -5.77 -0.58 10.36
N THR A 204 -4.98 -0.13 11.34
CA THR A 204 -5.42 0.18 12.70
C THR A 204 -6.47 1.30 12.69
N SER A 205 -6.19 2.38 11.98
CA SER A 205 -7.12 3.51 11.86
C SER A 205 -8.46 3.09 11.28
N LEU A 206 -8.46 2.24 10.25
CA LEU A 206 -9.68 1.73 9.62
C LEU A 206 -10.43 0.74 10.52
N ALA A 207 -9.73 -0.20 11.14
CA ALA A 207 -10.36 -1.26 11.93
C ALA A 207 -11.04 -0.73 13.20
N TYR A 208 -10.44 0.30 13.81
CA TYR A 208 -10.91 0.83 15.09
C TYR A 208 -11.62 2.19 14.97
N GLY A 209 -11.71 2.76 13.75
CA GLY A 209 -12.44 3.99 13.49
C GLY A 209 -11.83 5.25 14.10
N MET A 210 -10.50 5.29 14.29
CA MET A 210 -9.79 6.42 14.88
C MET A 210 -8.45 6.64 14.19
N GLN A 211 -8.04 7.89 14.07
CA GLN A 211 -6.72 8.23 13.48
C GLN A 211 -5.61 7.74 14.40
N VAL A 212 -4.72 6.92 13.87
CA VAL A 212 -3.49 6.48 14.52
C VAL A 212 -2.31 7.14 13.81
N ASP A 213 -1.50 7.89 14.55
CA ASP A 213 -0.27 8.45 14.01
C ASP A 213 0.81 7.35 13.96
N TYR A 214 1.37 7.12 12.79
CA TYR A 214 2.43 6.14 12.62
C TYR A 214 3.72 6.53 13.37
N GLU A 215 3.92 7.81 13.71
CA GLU A 215 5.06 8.27 14.50
C GLU A 215 4.98 7.81 15.96
N ASP A 216 3.79 7.50 16.46
CA ASP A 216 3.57 6.94 17.80
C ASP A 216 3.76 5.42 17.86
N ILE A 217 3.91 4.74 16.72
CA ILE A 217 4.06 3.29 16.66
C ILE A 217 5.54 2.92 16.85
N HIS A 218 5.82 2.15 17.90
CA HIS A 218 7.17 1.59 18.09
C HIS A 218 7.53 0.70 16.89
N THR A 219 8.66 1.04 16.25
CA THR A 219 9.09 0.36 15.01
C THR A 219 10.54 -0.08 15.14
N GLU A 220 10.76 -1.38 14.99
CA GLU A 220 12.07 -2.02 14.95
C GLU A 220 12.24 -2.75 13.61
N GLY A 221 13.33 -2.46 12.90
CA GLY A 221 13.67 -3.08 11.62
C GLY A 221 14.37 -4.42 11.76
N ILE A 222 14.91 -4.91 10.64
CA ILE A 222 15.57 -6.22 10.56
C ILE A 222 17.10 -6.12 10.54
N THR A 223 17.66 -4.93 10.57
CA THR A 223 19.10 -4.66 10.42
C THR A 223 19.97 -5.28 11.51
N HIS A 224 19.39 -5.54 12.68
CA HIS A 224 20.09 -6.15 13.83
C HIS A 224 19.89 -7.66 13.95
N ILE A 225 19.11 -8.29 13.05
CA ILE A 225 18.88 -9.74 13.09
C ILE A 225 20.11 -10.49 12.60
N THR A 226 20.57 -11.44 13.40
CA THR A 226 21.80 -12.20 13.17
C THR A 226 21.53 -13.69 12.88
N GLU A 227 22.56 -14.40 12.41
CA GLU A 227 22.52 -15.85 12.27
C GLU A 227 22.22 -16.56 13.62
N THR A 228 22.67 -15.98 14.72
CA THR A 228 22.45 -16.53 16.08
C THR A 228 20.96 -16.50 16.44
N ASP A 229 20.23 -15.44 16.07
CA ASP A 229 18.80 -15.34 16.31
C ASP A 229 18.04 -16.44 15.57
N PHE A 230 18.42 -16.73 14.32
CA PHE A 230 17.84 -17.84 13.56
C PHE A 230 18.17 -19.20 14.16
N LYS A 231 19.35 -19.40 14.74
CA LYS A 231 19.70 -20.65 15.45
C LYS A 231 18.80 -20.86 16.66
N TYR A 232 18.55 -19.82 17.44
CA TYR A 232 17.62 -19.90 18.58
C TYR A 232 16.18 -20.14 18.12
N ALA A 233 15.72 -19.41 17.12
CA ALA A 233 14.38 -19.62 16.58
C ALA A 233 14.19 -21.06 16.07
N LYS A 234 15.16 -21.60 15.34
CA LYS A 234 15.15 -23.00 14.86
C LYS A 234 15.11 -24.01 16.00
N ALA A 235 15.87 -23.79 17.07
CA ALA A 235 15.85 -24.65 18.24
C ALA A 235 14.47 -24.68 18.92
N MET A 236 13.71 -23.60 18.83
CA MET A 236 12.33 -23.49 19.31
C MET A 236 11.28 -23.91 18.26
N ASN A 237 11.68 -24.41 17.09
CA ASN A 237 10.81 -24.72 15.94
C ASN A 237 10.04 -23.50 15.42
N MET A 238 10.66 -22.33 15.49
CA MET A 238 10.10 -21.04 15.03
C MET A 238 10.88 -20.48 13.84
N GLY A 239 10.26 -19.53 13.14
CA GLY A 239 10.89 -18.68 12.14
C GLY A 239 10.80 -17.21 12.56
N ILE A 240 11.67 -16.35 12.04
CA ILE A 240 11.62 -14.91 12.31
C ILE A 240 10.97 -14.18 11.15
N LYS A 241 10.01 -13.31 11.44
CA LYS A 241 9.31 -12.44 10.48
C LYS A 241 9.21 -11.02 11.01
N LEU A 242 9.25 -10.03 10.12
CA LEU A 242 8.89 -8.66 10.48
C LEU A 242 7.36 -8.55 10.46
N LEU A 243 6.77 -8.35 11.62
CA LEU A 243 5.32 -8.27 11.79
C LEU A 243 4.89 -6.86 12.16
N GLY A 244 3.85 -6.36 11.47
CA GLY A 244 3.01 -5.29 11.98
C GLY A 244 1.88 -5.91 12.79
N THR A 245 1.74 -5.48 14.03
CA THR A 245 0.68 -5.95 14.95
C THR A 245 -0.07 -4.75 15.51
N SER A 246 -1.38 -4.87 15.59
CA SER A 246 -2.25 -3.90 16.24
C SER A 246 -3.38 -4.64 16.95
N ARG A 247 -3.72 -4.21 18.16
CA ARG A 247 -4.82 -4.79 18.93
C ARG A 247 -5.50 -3.75 19.83
N ARG A 248 -6.76 -4.01 20.13
CA ARG A 248 -7.51 -3.25 21.12
C ARG A 248 -7.15 -3.75 22.52
N GLU A 249 -6.87 -2.81 23.42
CA GLU A 249 -6.65 -3.06 24.84
C GLU A 249 -7.67 -2.27 25.67
N GLU A 250 -7.77 -2.57 26.98
CA GLU A 250 -8.74 -1.91 27.87
C GLU A 250 -8.53 -0.37 27.91
N ASP A 251 -7.29 0.07 27.87
CA ASP A 251 -6.91 1.48 28.02
C ASP A 251 -6.57 2.17 26.67
N GLY A 252 -6.77 1.50 25.51
CA GLY A 252 -6.48 2.10 24.23
C GLY A 252 -6.13 1.13 23.12
N LEU A 253 -5.25 1.57 22.20
CA LEU A 253 -4.75 0.77 21.10
C LEU A 253 -3.26 0.48 21.29
N PHE A 254 -2.89 -0.77 21.12
CA PHE A 254 -1.50 -1.18 21.00
C PHE A 254 -1.16 -1.37 19.52
N ALA A 255 -0.05 -0.80 19.06
CA ALA A 255 0.49 -1.07 17.73
C ALA A 255 2.02 -1.18 17.79
N LEU A 256 2.58 -2.09 16.99
CA LEU A 256 4.00 -2.42 17.00
C LEU A 256 4.42 -2.93 15.62
N VAL A 257 5.62 -2.55 15.19
CA VAL A 257 6.33 -3.23 14.10
C VAL A 257 7.66 -3.73 14.63
N ALA A 258 7.87 -5.02 14.60
CA ALA A 258 9.14 -5.62 15.07
C ALA A 258 9.38 -7.00 14.44
N PRO A 259 10.65 -7.46 14.38
CA PRO A 259 10.96 -8.85 14.14
C PRO A 259 10.41 -9.72 15.27
N ARG A 260 9.65 -10.73 14.94
CA ARG A 260 9.05 -11.67 15.90
C ARG A 260 9.25 -13.11 15.47
N SER A 261 9.36 -13.99 16.44
CA SER A 261 9.37 -15.43 16.20
C SER A 261 7.94 -15.95 16.04
N GLU A 262 7.69 -16.71 14.98
CA GLU A 262 6.42 -17.38 14.72
C GLU A 262 6.58 -18.89 14.56
N GLU A 263 5.57 -19.65 14.95
CA GLU A 263 5.57 -21.09 14.76
C GLU A 263 5.60 -21.45 13.27
N ARG A 264 6.54 -22.31 12.86
CA ARG A 264 6.68 -22.74 11.46
C ARG A 264 5.48 -23.50 10.90
N ARG A 265 4.58 -23.99 11.74
CA ARG A 265 3.41 -24.79 11.32
C ARG A 265 2.32 -23.98 10.63
N VAL A 266 2.15 -22.71 10.97
CA VAL A 266 1.11 -21.85 10.40
C VAL A 266 1.24 -21.74 8.87
N GLY A 267 2.45 -21.60 8.34
CA GLY A 267 2.67 -21.50 6.90
C GLY A 267 2.45 -22.81 6.12
N LYS A 268 2.55 -23.98 6.77
CA LYS A 268 2.28 -25.28 6.14
C LYS A 268 0.78 -25.59 6.06
N GLU A 269 0.02 -25.25 7.05
CA GLU A 269 -1.43 -25.43 7.06
C GLU A 269 -2.12 -24.54 6.03
N CYS A 270 -1.67 -23.31 5.84
CA CYS A 270 -2.16 -22.42 4.79
C CYS A 270 -1.94 -23.00 3.39
N ARG A 271 -0.77 -23.59 3.12
CA ARG A 271 -0.46 -24.21 1.82
C ARG A 271 -1.27 -25.49 1.55
N SER A 272 -1.61 -26.29 2.55
CA SER A 272 -2.36 -27.52 2.39
C SER A 272 -3.86 -27.29 2.15
N ARG A 273 -4.41 -26.18 2.58
CA ARG A 273 -5.85 -25.84 2.39
C ARG A 273 -6.17 -25.19 1.04
N TRP A 274 -5.16 -24.66 0.32
CA TRP A 274 -5.35 -23.99 -0.98
C TRP A 274 -5.10 -24.91 -2.19
N SER A 275 -4.71 -26.17 -1.95
CA SER A 275 -4.24 -27.09 -2.99
C SER A 275 -5.28 -27.85 -3.81
N PRO A 276 -6.57 -28.02 -3.49
CA PRO A 276 -7.40 -28.92 -4.31
C PRO A 276 -8.33 -28.26 -5.32
N TYR A 277 -8.37 -26.95 -5.49
CA TYR A 277 -9.42 -26.32 -6.31
C TYR A 277 -8.93 -25.22 -7.26
N HIS A 278 -7.74 -25.41 -7.86
CA HIS A 278 -7.36 -24.60 -9.02
C HIS A 278 -6.74 -25.46 -10.09
#